data_249b90c92b429676dabc2475a54ec7da
#
_entry.id   249b90c92b429676dabc2475a54ec7da
#
_cell.length_a   1.000
_cell.length_b   1.000
_cell.length_c   1.000
_cell.angle_alpha   90.00
_cell.angle_beta   90.00
_cell.angle_gamma   90.00
#
_symmetry.space_group_name_H-M   'P 1'
#
loop_
_entity.id
_entity.type
_entity.pdbx_description
1 polymer ?
#
loop_
_entity_poly.entity_id
_entity_poly.type
_entity_poly.pdbx_seq_one_letter_code
_entity_poly.pdbx_strand_id
1 'polypeptide(L)'
;MENSDRYNIFLIGNNPQEISTMESNLSKYHRMDFIADVGFDLRDSLSKVFKQKPNYILLDDCYPLIQVRRFIQRIRNNRQTEEIPIALLKSSNRHVRIDGIQDFFLKDNFSADRLFHGIKNSRKIRRTQIVLYRLNKKRRRQYQNLKYSIKNLFSG
;
A
#
# COMPACT_ATOMS: atom_id res chain seq x y z
N MET A 1 -19.62 18.30 -14.45
CA MET A 1 -18.81 17.13 -14.86
C MET A 1 -17.99 16.69 -13.67
N GLU A 2 -18.47 15.72 -12.96
CA GLU A 2 -17.66 15.05 -11.95
C GLU A 2 -16.51 14.37 -12.69
N ASN A 3 -15.30 14.82 -12.42
CA ASN A 3 -14.09 14.07 -12.73
C ASN A 3 -14.21 12.76 -11.97
N SER A 4 -14.67 11.71 -12.63
CA SER A 4 -14.57 10.38 -12.08
C SER A 4 -13.07 10.11 -11.93
N ASP A 5 -12.57 10.22 -10.71
CA ASP A 5 -11.17 9.93 -10.39
C ASP A 5 -10.89 8.50 -10.84
N ARG A 6 -10.16 8.36 -11.93
CA ARG A 6 -9.65 7.07 -12.39
C ARG A 6 -8.69 6.53 -11.36
N TYR A 7 -8.91 5.30 -10.95
CA TYR A 7 -8.14 4.65 -9.91
C TYR A 7 -7.41 3.43 -10.46
N ASN A 8 -6.10 3.55 -10.57
CA ASN A 8 -5.27 2.45 -11.05
C ASN A 8 -4.97 1.50 -9.91
N ILE A 9 -5.48 0.28 -10.01
CA ILE A 9 -5.24 -0.81 -9.07
C ILE A 9 -4.32 -1.83 -9.72
N PHE A 10 -3.32 -2.28 -9.00
CA PHE A 10 -2.45 -3.35 -9.43
C PHE A 10 -2.78 -4.63 -8.67
N LEU A 11 -3.34 -5.61 -9.38
CA LEU A 11 -3.70 -6.92 -8.86
C LEU A 11 -2.53 -7.89 -9.04
N ILE A 12 -2.05 -8.50 -7.97
CA ILE A 12 -0.92 -9.45 -8.02
C ILE A 12 -1.36 -10.77 -7.41
N GLY A 13 -1.33 -11.82 -8.20
CA GLY A 13 -1.68 -13.16 -7.79
C GLY A 13 -1.30 -14.22 -8.84
N ASN A 14 -1.28 -15.47 -8.45
CA ASN A 14 -0.85 -16.57 -9.33
C ASN A 14 -2.00 -17.34 -9.99
N ASN A 15 -3.25 -17.01 -9.67
CA ASN A 15 -4.41 -17.65 -10.28
C ASN A 15 -5.08 -16.71 -11.31
N PRO A 16 -4.90 -16.96 -12.62
CA PRO A 16 -5.46 -16.11 -13.67
C PRO A 16 -6.98 -15.98 -13.63
N GLN A 17 -7.70 -17.04 -13.24
CA GLN A 17 -9.16 -17.03 -13.18
C GLN A 17 -9.68 -16.14 -12.06
N GLU A 18 -9.10 -16.25 -10.86
CA GLU A 18 -9.46 -15.39 -9.73
C GLU A 18 -9.20 -13.91 -10.06
N ILE A 19 -8.04 -13.62 -10.62
CA ILE A 19 -7.65 -12.25 -10.98
C ILE A 19 -8.55 -11.68 -12.07
N SER A 20 -8.86 -12.46 -13.11
CA SER A 20 -9.77 -12.05 -14.18
C SER A 20 -11.18 -11.76 -13.64
N THR A 21 -11.65 -12.57 -12.70
CA THR A 21 -12.93 -12.34 -12.04
C THR A 21 -12.93 -11.04 -11.22
N MET A 22 -11.87 -10.78 -10.48
CA MET A 22 -11.71 -9.53 -9.72
C MET A 22 -11.64 -8.32 -10.64
N GLU A 23 -10.84 -8.37 -11.69
CA GLU A 23 -10.74 -7.32 -12.71
C GLU A 23 -12.10 -6.99 -13.32
N SER A 24 -12.86 -8.02 -13.70
CA SER A 24 -14.21 -7.87 -14.25
C SER A 24 -15.18 -7.23 -13.24
N ASN A 25 -15.11 -7.62 -11.97
CA ASN A 25 -15.94 -7.04 -10.92
C ASN A 25 -15.60 -5.58 -10.65
N LEU A 26 -14.32 -5.22 -10.68
CA LEU A 26 -13.87 -3.86 -10.49
C LEU A 26 -14.28 -2.95 -11.66
N SER A 27 -14.16 -3.43 -12.90
CA SER A 27 -14.52 -2.66 -14.10
C SER A 27 -16.02 -2.33 -14.20
N LYS A 28 -16.87 -3.13 -13.56
CA LYS A 28 -18.33 -2.92 -13.52
C LYS A 28 -18.80 -2.02 -12.37
N TYR A 29 -17.90 -1.59 -11.51
CA TYR A 29 -18.24 -0.80 -10.35
C TYR A 29 -18.49 0.67 -10.74
N HIS A 30 -19.64 1.22 -10.37
CA HIS A 30 -20.10 2.53 -10.88
C HIS A 30 -19.80 3.72 -9.97
N ARG A 31 -19.33 3.50 -8.75
CA ARG A 31 -18.95 4.60 -7.86
C ARG A 31 -17.54 5.12 -8.07
N MET A 32 -16.71 4.37 -8.79
CA MET A 32 -15.33 4.72 -9.08
C MET A 32 -14.90 4.04 -10.39
N ASP A 33 -14.17 4.75 -11.22
CA ASP A 33 -13.62 4.20 -12.46
C ASP A 33 -12.31 3.47 -12.13
N PHE A 34 -12.42 2.17 -11.86
CA PHE A 34 -11.27 1.32 -11.61
C PHE A 34 -10.63 0.85 -12.92
N ILE A 35 -9.34 1.09 -13.04
CA ILE A 35 -8.49 0.49 -14.06
C ILE A 35 -7.59 -0.52 -13.34
N ALA A 36 -7.71 -1.79 -13.69
CA ALA A 36 -6.93 -2.85 -13.08
C ALA A 36 -5.82 -3.32 -14.02
N ASP A 37 -4.58 -3.24 -13.55
CA ASP A 37 -3.44 -3.93 -14.14
C ASP A 37 -3.16 -5.21 -13.35
N VAL A 38 -2.59 -6.21 -14.02
CA VAL A 38 -2.41 -7.54 -13.46
C VAL A 38 -0.94 -7.96 -13.50
N GLY A 39 -0.47 -8.57 -12.43
CA GLY A 39 0.83 -9.23 -12.33
C GLY A 39 0.69 -10.64 -11.76
N PHE A 40 1.45 -11.59 -12.30
CA PHE A 40 1.45 -12.98 -11.86
C PHE A 40 2.71 -13.40 -11.13
N ASP A 41 3.76 -12.64 -11.25
CA ASP A 41 5.07 -12.83 -10.63
C ASP A 41 5.49 -11.59 -9.85
N LEU A 42 6.04 -11.78 -8.66
CA LEU A 42 6.42 -10.65 -7.78
C LEU A 42 7.57 -9.82 -8.37
N ARG A 43 8.52 -10.43 -9.06
CA ARG A 43 9.67 -9.74 -9.63
C ARG A 43 9.25 -8.83 -10.77
N ASP A 44 8.46 -9.36 -11.71
CA ASP A 44 7.94 -8.59 -12.83
C ASP A 44 6.95 -7.53 -12.37
N SER A 45 6.14 -7.86 -11.38
CA SER A 45 5.20 -6.93 -10.75
C SER A 45 5.91 -5.76 -10.09
N LEU A 46 7.04 -5.99 -9.43
CA LEU A 46 7.84 -4.92 -8.82
C LEU A 46 8.31 -3.91 -9.87
N SER A 47 8.80 -4.38 -11.01
CA SER A 47 9.23 -3.53 -12.13
C SER A 47 8.06 -2.70 -12.67
N LYS A 48 6.88 -3.31 -12.81
CA LYS A 48 5.65 -2.63 -13.25
C LYS A 48 5.20 -1.57 -12.23
N VAL A 49 5.24 -1.88 -10.93
CA VAL A 49 4.89 -0.91 -9.86
C VAL A 49 5.78 0.33 -9.93
N PHE A 50 7.08 0.17 -10.10
CA PHE A 50 8.01 1.30 -10.22
C PHE A 50 7.77 2.14 -11.47
N LYS A 51 7.38 1.50 -12.57
CA LYS A 51 7.12 2.18 -13.84
C LYS A 51 5.77 2.88 -13.87
N GLN A 52 4.71 2.20 -13.45
CA GLN A 52 3.32 2.65 -13.59
C GLN A 52 2.84 3.46 -12.39
N LYS A 53 3.41 3.22 -11.20
CA LYS A 53 3.03 3.87 -9.94
C LYS A 53 1.51 3.82 -9.71
N PRO A 54 0.94 2.63 -9.50
CA PRO A 54 -0.49 2.47 -9.28
C PRO A 54 -0.95 3.23 -8.03
N ASN A 55 -2.22 3.52 -7.96
CA ASN A 55 -2.80 4.17 -6.78
C ASN A 55 -2.99 3.20 -5.60
N TYR A 56 -3.07 1.90 -5.89
CA TYR A 56 -3.30 0.86 -4.89
C TYR A 56 -2.78 -0.49 -5.38
N ILE A 57 -2.21 -1.27 -4.47
CA ILE A 57 -1.73 -2.63 -4.75
C ILE A 57 -2.56 -3.61 -3.94
N LEU A 58 -3.11 -4.60 -4.61
CA LEU A 58 -3.83 -5.71 -4.02
C LEU A 58 -3.02 -6.99 -4.28
N LEU A 59 -2.42 -7.53 -3.22
CA LEU A 59 -1.48 -8.63 -3.28
C LEU A 59 -2.09 -9.91 -2.69
N ASP A 60 -2.10 -10.97 -3.48
CA ASP A 60 -2.56 -12.29 -3.04
C ASP A 60 -1.56 -12.94 -2.05
N ASP A 61 -2.06 -13.65 -1.06
CA ASP A 61 -1.26 -14.37 -0.06
C ASP A 61 -0.70 -15.73 -0.57
N CYS A 62 -0.85 -16.02 -1.86
CA CYS A 62 -0.36 -17.25 -2.48
C CYS A 62 1.17 -17.36 -2.55
N TYR A 63 1.89 -16.25 -2.39
CA TYR A 63 3.34 -16.22 -2.45
C TYR A 63 3.98 -16.54 -1.09
N PRO A 64 5.20 -17.12 -1.07
CA PRO A 64 5.93 -17.31 0.17
C PRO A 64 6.11 -16.00 0.95
N LEU A 65 5.89 -16.06 2.26
CA LEU A 65 5.90 -14.89 3.13
C LEU A 65 7.19 -14.06 3.04
N ILE A 66 8.33 -14.72 2.91
CA ILE A 66 9.62 -14.04 2.76
C ILE A 66 9.71 -13.23 1.46
N GLN A 67 9.12 -13.73 0.38
CA GLN A 67 9.07 -13.03 -0.90
C GLN A 67 8.11 -11.82 -0.83
N VAL A 68 6.97 -12.00 -0.17
CA VAL A 68 6.00 -10.92 0.07
C VAL A 68 6.65 -9.79 0.88
N ARG A 69 7.34 -10.12 1.96
CA ARG A 69 8.04 -9.12 2.79
C ARG A 69 9.10 -8.36 2.00
N ARG A 70 9.90 -9.05 1.20
CA ARG A 70 10.92 -8.41 0.33
C ARG A 70 10.28 -7.49 -0.70
N PHE A 71 9.20 -7.92 -1.32
CA PHE A 71 8.44 -7.12 -2.28
C PHE A 71 7.95 -5.81 -1.65
N ILE A 72 7.29 -5.89 -0.50
CA ILE A 72 6.78 -4.73 0.23
C ILE A 72 7.93 -3.81 0.65
N GLN A 73 9.01 -4.36 1.18
CA GLN A 73 10.17 -3.58 1.59
C GLN A 73 10.79 -2.80 0.42
N ARG A 74 10.88 -3.40 -0.76
CA ARG A 74 11.37 -2.72 -1.96
C ARG A 74 10.50 -1.54 -2.35
N ILE A 75 9.19 -1.68 -2.27
CA ILE A 75 8.24 -0.60 -2.54
C ILE A 75 8.37 0.52 -1.50
N ARG A 76 8.48 0.17 -0.21
CA ARG A 76 8.59 1.14 0.89
C ARG A 76 9.92 1.90 0.91
N ASN A 77 10.99 1.32 0.40
CA ASN A 77 12.32 1.95 0.34
C ASN A 77 12.49 2.92 -0.83
N ASN A 78 11.51 3.02 -1.72
CA ASN A 78 11.57 3.94 -2.85
C ASN A 78 10.61 5.11 -2.62
N ARG A 79 11.14 6.34 -2.62
CA ARG A 79 10.38 7.58 -2.39
C ARG A 79 9.18 7.78 -3.33
N GLN A 80 9.24 7.23 -4.53
CA GLN A 80 8.16 7.38 -5.51
C GLN A 80 7.00 6.41 -5.29
N THR A 81 7.23 5.33 -4.54
CA THR A 81 6.26 4.25 -4.30
C THR A 81 5.95 4.01 -2.82
N GLU A 82 6.70 4.64 -1.90
CA GLU A 82 6.53 4.43 -0.45
C GLU A 82 5.13 4.73 0.07
N GLU A 83 4.41 5.62 -0.59
CA GLU A 83 3.06 6.04 -0.20
C GLU A 83 1.95 5.17 -0.79
N ILE A 84 2.26 4.28 -1.74
CA ILE A 84 1.24 3.44 -2.37
C ILE A 84 0.66 2.47 -1.34
N PRO A 85 -0.64 2.52 -1.07
CA PRO A 85 -1.28 1.57 -0.17
C PRO A 85 -1.20 0.15 -0.73
N ILE A 86 -0.88 -0.81 0.15
CA ILE A 86 -0.84 -2.23 -0.18
C ILE A 86 -1.80 -2.96 0.75
N ALA A 87 -2.75 -3.69 0.18
CA ALA A 87 -3.59 -4.63 0.90
C ALA A 87 -3.27 -6.07 0.51
N LEU A 88 -3.45 -6.97 1.46
CA LEU A 88 -3.28 -8.39 1.26
C LEU A 88 -4.64 -9.07 1.06
N LEU A 89 -4.77 -9.84 -0.01
CA LEU A 89 -5.88 -10.77 -0.23
C LEU A 89 -5.55 -12.09 0.45
N LYS A 90 -6.31 -12.44 1.48
CA LYS A 90 -6.08 -13.62 2.29
C LYS A 90 -7.05 -14.75 1.94
N SER A 91 -6.53 -15.94 1.78
CA SER A 91 -7.31 -17.16 1.60
C SER A 91 -7.89 -17.67 2.92
N SER A 92 -7.33 -17.29 4.05
CA SER A 92 -7.77 -17.72 5.38
C SER A 92 -7.62 -16.60 6.42
N ASN A 93 -8.36 -16.72 7.51
CA ASN A 93 -8.35 -15.73 8.60
C ASN A 93 -7.12 -15.89 9.55
N ARG A 94 -6.07 -16.56 9.14
CA ARG A 94 -4.83 -16.67 9.92
C ARG A 94 -4.20 -15.29 10.11
N HIS A 95 -3.85 -15.02 11.34
CA HIS A 95 -3.20 -13.76 11.67
C HIS A 95 -1.71 -13.82 11.30
N VAL A 96 -1.34 -13.12 10.24
CA VAL A 96 0.06 -12.93 9.84
C VAL A 96 0.37 -11.44 9.90
N ARG A 97 1.34 -11.07 10.72
CA ARG A 97 1.80 -9.69 10.78
C ARG A 97 2.82 -9.44 9.67
N ILE A 98 2.49 -8.50 8.79
CA ILE A 98 3.38 -8.04 7.74
C ILE A 98 3.43 -6.51 7.81
N ASP A 99 4.63 -5.99 8.08
CA ASP A 99 4.84 -4.55 8.14
C ASP A 99 4.71 -3.92 6.74
N GLY A 100 4.10 -2.74 6.67
CA GLY A 100 3.90 -2.01 5.43
C GLY A 100 2.61 -2.32 4.68
N ILE A 101 1.77 -3.21 5.19
CA ILE A 101 0.41 -3.47 4.70
C ILE A 101 -0.58 -2.60 5.46
N GLN A 102 -1.50 -1.97 4.74
CA GLN A 102 -2.51 -1.09 5.31
C GLN A 102 -3.83 -1.78 5.60
N ASP A 103 -4.17 -2.83 4.84
CA ASP A 103 -5.46 -3.50 4.95
C ASP A 103 -5.38 -4.96 4.55
N PHE A 104 -6.40 -5.73 4.94
CA PHE A 104 -6.57 -7.14 4.62
C PHE A 104 -7.97 -7.38 4.09
N PHE A 105 -8.09 -8.14 3.01
CA PHE A 105 -9.36 -8.61 2.48
C PHE A 105 -9.38 -10.12 2.46
N LEU A 106 -10.46 -10.73 2.91
CA LEU A 106 -10.69 -12.16 2.72
C LEU A 106 -11.23 -12.38 1.32
N LYS A 107 -10.67 -13.35 0.59
CA LYS A 107 -11.10 -13.70 -0.77
C LYS A 107 -12.58 -14.04 -0.85
N ASP A 108 -13.10 -14.78 0.13
CA ASP A 108 -14.51 -15.20 0.20
C ASP A 108 -15.49 -14.05 0.34
N ASN A 109 -15.05 -12.93 0.89
CA ASN A 109 -15.86 -11.73 1.13
C ASN A 109 -15.42 -10.53 0.29
N PHE A 110 -14.58 -10.74 -0.72
CA PHE A 110 -14.10 -9.66 -1.56
C PHE A 110 -15.22 -9.09 -2.43
N SER A 111 -15.36 -7.78 -2.42
CA SER A 111 -16.26 -7.04 -3.31
C SER A 111 -15.64 -5.70 -3.70
N ALA A 112 -16.06 -5.17 -4.85
CA ALA A 112 -15.61 -3.85 -5.30
C ALA A 112 -15.99 -2.74 -4.31
N ASP A 113 -17.14 -2.86 -3.64
CA ASP A 113 -17.59 -1.91 -2.62
C ASP A 113 -16.69 -1.92 -1.38
N ARG A 114 -16.33 -3.10 -0.88
CA ARG A 114 -15.36 -3.24 0.22
C ARG A 114 -14.00 -2.67 -0.14
N LEU A 115 -13.53 -2.94 -1.34
CA LEU A 115 -12.28 -2.37 -1.83
C LEU A 115 -12.34 -0.85 -1.91
N PHE A 116 -13.43 -0.28 -2.42
CA PHE A 116 -13.64 1.16 -2.48
C PHE A 116 -13.53 1.83 -1.10
N HIS A 117 -14.18 1.26 -0.08
CA HIS A 117 -14.08 1.77 1.28
C HIS A 117 -12.68 1.56 1.88
N GLY A 118 -12.07 0.42 1.64
CA GLY A 118 -10.69 0.13 2.06
C GLY A 118 -9.69 1.10 1.44
N ILE A 119 -9.81 1.40 0.17
CA ILE A 119 -8.96 2.37 -0.54
C ILE A 119 -9.05 3.76 0.11
N LYS A 120 -10.26 4.24 0.34
CA LYS A 120 -10.44 5.55 1.00
C LYS A 120 -9.79 5.60 2.37
N ASN A 121 -10.00 4.57 3.18
CA ASN A 121 -9.44 4.48 4.52
C ASN A 121 -7.91 4.32 4.50
N SER A 122 -7.39 3.44 3.68
CA SER A 122 -5.95 3.17 3.57
C SER A 122 -5.16 4.39 3.12
N ARG A 123 -5.66 5.15 2.16
CA ARG A 123 -5.02 6.40 1.73
C ARG A 123 -4.97 7.42 2.85
N LYS A 124 -6.07 7.60 3.57
CA LYS A 124 -6.14 8.52 4.71
C LYS A 124 -5.15 8.11 5.81
N ILE A 125 -5.14 6.83 6.18
CA ILE A 125 -4.24 6.29 7.20
C ILE A 125 -2.78 6.47 6.79
N ARG A 126 -2.44 6.12 5.55
CA ARG A 126 -1.05 6.23 5.05
C ARG A 126 -0.55 7.66 5.04
N ARG A 127 -1.35 8.60 4.56
CA ARG A 127 -1.02 10.04 4.61
C ARG A 127 -0.81 10.53 6.03
N THR A 128 -1.67 10.13 6.95
CA THR A 128 -1.56 10.48 8.37
C THR A 128 -0.28 9.91 8.98
N GLN A 129 0.05 8.65 8.70
CA GLN A 129 1.29 8.01 9.17
C GLN A 129 2.54 8.76 8.68
N ILE A 130 2.57 9.17 7.43
CA ILE A 130 3.70 9.92 6.85
C ILE A 130 3.84 11.29 7.50
N VAL A 131 2.74 12.00 7.69
CA VAL A 131 2.74 13.30 8.38
C VAL A 131 3.26 13.15 9.81
N LEU A 132 2.77 12.16 10.56
CA LEU A 132 3.22 11.88 11.92
C LEU A 132 4.71 11.52 11.97
N TYR A 133 5.19 10.71 11.03
CA TYR A 133 6.60 10.37 10.94
C TYR A 133 7.48 11.61 10.69
N ARG A 134 7.08 12.48 9.76
CA ARG A 134 7.80 13.74 9.47
C ARG A 134 7.82 14.69 10.68
N LEU A 135 6.69 14.83 11.38
CA LEU A 135 6.57 15.64 12.60
C LEU A 135 7.46 15.10 13.71
N ASN A 136 7.46 13.79 13.94
CA ASN A 136 8.33 13.16 14.94
C ASN A 136 9.81 13.35 14.62
N LYS A 137 10.20 13.22 13.36
CA LYS A 137 11.57 13.45 12.91
C LYS A 137 12.01 14.90 13.14
N LYS A 138 11.13 15.88 12.84
CA LYS A 138 11.35 17.30 13.10
C LYS A 138 11.51 17.58 14.59
N ARG A 139 10.62 17.02 15.42
CA ARG A 139 10.68 17.15 16.90
C ARG A 139 12.00 16.58 17.45
N ARG A 140 12.44 15.43 17.01
CA ARG A 140 13.73 14.83 17.42
C ARG A 140 14.90 15.74 17.08
N ARG A 141 14.93 16.34 15.89
CA ARG A 141 15.97 17.30 15.48
C ARG A 141 15.98 18.53 16.38
N GLN A 142 14.81 19.10 16.67
CA GLN A 142 14.68 20.26 17.56
C GLN A 142 15.18 19.95 18.97
N TYR A 143 14.83 18.78 19.49
CA TYR A 143 15.29 18.31 20.80
C TYR A 143 16.81 18.15 20.85
N GLN A 144 17.41 17.54 19.83
CA GLN A 144 18.86 17.38 19.72
C GLN A 144 19.58 18.73 19.65
N ASN A 145 19.08 19.66 18.86
CA ASN A 145 19.64 21.01 18.75
C ASN A 145 19.57 21.76 20.08
N LEU A 146 18.44 21.67 20.77
CA LEU A 146 18.27 22.30 22.10
C LEU A 146 19.24 21.68 23.10
N LYS A 147 19.37 20.37 23.15
CA LYS A 147 20.30 19.68 24.02
C LYS A 147 21.75 20.09 23.76
N TYR A 148 22.14 20.23 22.50
CA TYR A 148 23.46 20.68 22.10
C TYR A 148 23.70 22.13 22.52
N SER A 149 22.75 23.02 22.32
CA SER A 149 22.84 24.44 22.74
C SER A 149 22.97 24.58 24.26
N ILE A 150 22.20 23.82 25.03
CA ILE A 150 22.28 23.78 26.48
C ILE A 150 23.68 23.31 26.94
N LYS A 151 24.19 22.23 26.36
CA LYS A 151 25.51 21.69 26.64
C LYS A 151 26.62 22.73 26.41
N ASN A 152 26.51 23.47 25.30
CA ASN A 152 27.49 24.51 24.99
C ASN A 152 27.43 25.73 25.95
N LEU A 153 26.26 26.06 26.50
CA LEU A 153 26.11 27.11 27.52
C LEU A 153 26.77 26.75 28.83
N PHE A 154 26.88 25.47 29.20
CA PHE A 154 27.47 25.03 30.46
C PHE A 154 28.93 24.56 30.33
N SER A 155 29.52 24.53 29.14
CA SER A 155 30.90 24.12 28.89
C SER A 155 31.85 25.27 28.56
N GLY A 156 31.38 26.49 28.74
CA GLY A 156 32.19 27.71 28.63
C GLY A 156 32.84 28.15 29.96
#